data_e2e24f332b223adcbc957a3afc3cce5a
#
_entry.id   e2e24f332b223adcbc957a3afc3cce5a
#
_cell.length_a   1.000
_cell.length_b   1.000
_cell.length_c   1.000
_cell.angle_alpha   90.00
_cell.angle_beta   90.00
_cell.angle_gamma   90.00
#
_symmetry.space_group_name_H-M   'P 1'
#
loop_
_entity.id
_entity.type
_entity.pdbx_description
1 polymer ?
#
loop_
_entity_poly.entity_id
_entity_poly.type
_entity_poly.pdbx_seq_one_letter_code
_entity_poly.pdbx_strand_id
1 'polypeptide(L)'
;MREQAVLGENCVIGRGAYIGTGVQLGDNCKVQNYALVYEPAVLGHGVFIGPAVVLTNDTYPRAVNPDGSLKSAHDWEAVGVTIRDGASVGARAVCVAPVTIGAWATIAAGAVVAKDVPDFALMVGVPARRIGWVGKAGHPLERDGDEWRCPVTSTRYAEADGALREVTTND
;
A
#
# COMPACT_ATOMS: atom_id res chain seq x y z
N MET A 1 1.29 -17.47 -7.75
CA MET A 1 2.08 -17.38 -6.50
C MET A 1 3.39 -18.10 -6.72
N ARG A 2 4.48 -17.47 -6.32
CA ARG A 2 5.83 -18.02 -6.46
C ARG A 2 6.24 -18.75 -5.18
N GLU A 3 7.38 -19.43 -5.26
CA GLU A 3 8.00 -20.14 -4.14
C GLU A 3 8.36 -19.21 -2.98
N GLN A 4 8.39 -19.74 -1.77
CA GLN A 4 8.73 -19.03 -0.53
C GLN A 4 7.79 -17.85 -0.16
N ALA A 5 6.73 -17.58 -0.93
CA ALA A 5 5.73 -16.62 -0.52
C ALA A 5 4.97 -17.14 0.72
N VAL A 6 4.83 -16.27 1.72
CA VAL A 6 4.16 -16.58 2.99
C VAL A 6 2.85 -15.79 3.07
N LEU A 7 1.75 -16.49 3.31
CA LEU A 7 0.43 -15.89 3.49
C LEU A 7 -0.08 -16.22 4.89
N GLY A 8 -0.59 -15.21 5.58
CA GLY A 8 -1.33 -15.38 6.82
C GLY A 8 -2.70 -16.05 6.61
N GLU A 9 -3.48 -16.11 7.67
CA GLU A 9 -4.80 -16.73 7.66
C GLU A 9 -5.84 -15.89 6.89
N ASN A 10 -6.84 -16.55 6.32
CA ASN A 10 -8.00 -15.94 5.66
C ASN A 10 -7.65 -15.00 4.48
N CYS A 11 -6.51 -15.18 3.84
CA CYS A 11 -6.14 -14.38 2.68
C CYS A 11 -6.96 -14.78 1.44
N VAL A 12 -7.40 -13.78 0.67
CA VAL A 12 -8.11 -13.97 -0.60
C VAL A 12 -7.22 -13.51 -1.75
N ILE A 13 -6.85 -14.41 -2.65
CA ILE A 13 -6.01 -14.13 -3.82
C ILE A 13 -6.86 -14.26 -5.09
N GLY A 14 -7.03 -13.15 -5.79
CA GLY A 14 -7.82 -13.04 -7.00
C GLY A 14 -7.18 -13.73 -8.21
N ARG A 15 -8.01 -14.00 -9.21
CA ARG A 15 -7.58 -14.64 -10.47
C ARG A 15 -6.48 -13.82 -11.15
N GLY A 16 -5.40 -14.49 -11.57
CA GLY A 16 -4.30 -13.88 -12.31
C GLY A 16 -3.43 -12.93 -11.50
N ALA A 17 -3.61 -12.86 -10.16
CA ALA A 17 -2.69 -12.12 -9.30
C ALA A 17 -1.32 -12.80 -9.27
N TYR A 18 -0.26 -12.00 -9.36
CA TYR A 18 1.12 -12.44 -9.18
C TYR A 18 1.57 -12.11 -7.76
N ILE A 19 2.02 -13.10 -7.04
CA ILE A 19 2.68 -12.97 -5.74
C ILE A 19 4.11 -13.48 -5.92
N GLY A 20 5.08 -12.59 -5.80
CA GLY A 20 6.50 -12.85 -6.03
C GLY A 20 7.15 -13.75 -4.98
N THR A 21 8.38 -14.14 -5.25
CA THR A 21 9.16 -15.03 -4.38
C THR A 21 9.42 -14.38 -3.03
N GLY A 22 9.11 -15.08 -1.93
CA GLY A 22 9.38 -14.57 -0.58
C GLY A 22 8.51 -13.38 -0.13
N VAL A 23 7.52 -12.96 -0.93
CA VAL A 23 6.54 -11.95 -0.51
C VAL A 23 5.80 -12.41 0.73
N GLN A 24 5.58 -11.49 1.68
CA GLN A 24 4.91 -11.79 2.94
C GLN A 24 3.58 -11.02 3.02
N LEU A 25 2.51 -11.74 3.34
CA LEU A 25 1.19 -11.19 3.63
C LEU A 25 0.78 -11.57 5.05
N GLY A 26 0.34 -10.58 5.84
CA GLY A 26 -0.35 -10.83 7.11
C GLY A 26 -1.74 -11.45 6.91
N ASP A 27 -2.46 -11.63 8.00
CA ASP A 27 -3.80 -12.22 7.97
C ASP A 27 -4.84 -11.31 7.31
N ASN A 28 -5.92 -11.91 6.81
CA ASN A 28 -7.09 -11.21 6.27
C ASN A 28 -6.79 -10.29 5.08
N CYS A 29 -5.70 -10.50 4.36
CA CYS A 29 -5.37 -9.73 3.17
C CYS A 29 -6.25 -10.11 1.98
N LYS A 30 -6.60 -9.12 1.16
CA LYS A 30 -7.33 -9.33 -0.10
C LYS A 30 -6.53 -8.76 -1.26
N VAL A 31 -5.98 -9.62 -2.09
CA VAL A 31 -5.28 -9.26 -3.33
C VAL A 31 -6.22 -9.57 -4.50
N GLN A 32 -6.68 -8.54 -5.19
CA GLN A 32 -7.67 -8.67 -6.25
C GLN A 32 -7.04 -9.12 -7.58
N ASN A 33 -7.92 -9.39 -8.56
CA ASN A 33 -7.56 -9.94 -9.85
C ASN A 33 -6.47 -9.14 -10.56
N TYR A 34 -5.48 -9.84 -11.12
CA TYR A 34 -4.39 -9.29 -11.92
C TYR A 34 -3.48 -8.28 -11.19
N ALA A 35 -3.53 -8.20 -9.88
CA ALA A 35 -2.56 -7.42 -9.12
C ALA A 35 -1.17 -8.06 -9.19
N LEU A 36 -0.13 -7.24 -9.27
CA LEU A 36 1.26 -7.66 -9.36
C LEU A 36 1.98 -7.23 -8.08
N VAL A 37 2.24 -8.19 -7.20
CA VAL A 37 2.94 -8.00 -5.93
C VAL A 37 4.33 -8.60 -6.06
N TYR A 38 5.27 -7.76 -6.49
CA TYR A 38 6.66 -8.19 -6.68
C TYR A 38 7.42 -8.25 -5.37
N GLU A 39 8.38 -9.15 -5.32
CA GLU A 39 9.35 -9.30 -4.24
C GLU A 39 10.27 -8.08 -4.09
N PRO A 40 10.73 -7.74 -2.90
CA PRO A 40 10.43 -8.31 -1.60
C PRO A 40 9.29 -7.58 -0.84
N ALA A 41 8.12 -7.45 -1.44
CA ALA A 41 7.01 -6.75 -0.80
C ALA A 41 6.57 -7.40 0.52
N VAL A 42 6.20 -6.55 1.49
CA VAL A 42 5.66 -6.95 2.78
C VAL A 42 4.33 -6.23 3.02
N LEU A 43 3.26 -7.01 3.24
CA LEU A 43 1.93 -6.53 3.53
C LEU A 43 1.54 -6.94 4.94
N GLY A 44 1.12 -5.97 5.76
CA GLY A 44 0.58 -6.20 7.10
C GLY A 44 -0.79 -6.90 7.07
N HIS A 45 -1.46 -6.91 8.21
CA HIS A 45 -2.78 -7.53 8.35
C HIS A 45 -3.89 -6.68 7.72
N GLY A 46 -4.90 -7.32 7.15
CA GLY A 46 -6.10 -6.64 6.64
C GLY A 46 -5.86 -5.72 5.42
N VAL A 47 -4.76 -5.88 4.72
CA VAL A 47 -4.43 -5.06 3.55
C VAL A 47 -5.31 -5.42 2.36
N PHE A 48 -5.83 -4.39 1.70
CA PHE A 48 -6.57 -4.53 0.45
C PHE A 48 -5.74 -4.05 -0.74
N ILE A 49 -5.52 -4.93 -1.71
CA ILE A 49 -4.89 -4.62 -3.00
C ILE A 49 -5.93 -4.74 -4.11
N GLY A 50 -6.26 -3.62 -4.73
CA GLY A 50 -7.27 -3.53 -5.79
C GLY A 50 -6.86 -4.23 -7.10
N PRO A 51 -7.80 -4.41 -8.03
CA PRO A 51 -7.52 -5.04 -9.31
C PRO A 51 -6.42 -4.33 -10.10
N ALA A 52 -5.51 -5.11 -10.68
CA ALA A 52 -4.41 -4.64 -11.52
C ALA A 52 -3.50 -3.56 -10.86
N VAL A 53 -3.41 -3.54 -9.53
CA VAL A 53 -2.39 -2.78 -8.80
C VAL A 53 -1.02 -3.35 -9.12
N VAL A 54 -0.01 -2.48 -9.19
CA VAL A 54 1.40 -2.88 -9.35
C VAL A 54 2.22 -2.35 -8.18
N LEU A 55 2.85 -3.25 -7.44
CA LEU A 55 3.93 -2.94 -6.51
C LEU A 55 5.23 -3.24 -7.23
N THR A 56 6.03 -2.21 -7.58
CA THR A 56 7.30 -2.42 -8.30
C THR A 56 8.41 -2.89 -7.38
N ASN A 57 9.55 -3.29 -7.94
CA ASN A 57 10.69 -3.78 -7.15
C ASN A 57 12.07 -3.39 -7.71
N ASP A 58 12.10 -2.57 -8.75
CA ASP A 58 13.36 -2.07 -9.34
C ASP A 58 13.32 -0.55 -9.43
N THR A 59 14.31 0.12 -8.81
CA THR A 59 14.43 1.57 -8.81
C THR A 59 14.95 2.11 -10.15
N TYR A 60 15.82 1.34 -10.81
CA TYR A 60 16.50 1.75 -12.04
C TYR A 60 16.43 0.66 -13.13
N PRO A 61 15.23 0.35 -13.65
CA PRO A 61 15.03 -0.76 -14.54
C PRO A 61 15.78 -0.59 -15.87
N ARG A 62 16.55 -1.57 -16.23
CA ARG A 62 17.23 -1.70 -17.53
C ARG A 62 17.32 -3.19 -17.90
N ALA A 63 17.08 -3.47 -19.16
CA ALA A 63 17.23 -4.83 -19.69
C ALA A 63 18.70 -5.24 -19.88
N VAL A 64 19.57 -4.28 -20.07
CA VAL A 64 20.99 -4.51 -20.35
C VAL A 64 21.90 -3.71 -19.41
N ASN A 65 23.11 -4.20 -19.23
CA ASN A 65 24.21 -3.51 -18.57
C ASN A 65 24.80 -2.40 -19.47
N PRO A 66 25.64 -1.48 -18.96
CA PRO A 66 26.26 -0.43 -19.78
C PRO A 66 27.10 -0.95 -20.96
N ASP A 67 27.62 -2.17 -20.88
CA ASP A 67 28.38 -2.84 -21.94
C ASP A 67 27.51 -3.52 -23.01
N GLY A 68 26.17 -3.46 -22.85
CA GLY A 68 25.20 -4.09 -23.74
C GLY A 68 24.88 -5.56 -23.43
N SER A 69 25.49 -6.17 -22.44
CA SER A 69 25.16 -7.54 -22.01
C SER A 69 23.79 -7.58 -21.33
N LEU A 70 23.07 -8.69 -21.48
CA LEU A 70 21.77 -8.88 -20.83
C LEU A 70 21.95 -8.92 -19.29
N LYS A 71 21.18 -8.10 -18.57
CA LYS A 71 21.16 -8.16 -17.11
C LYS A 71 20.67 -9.51 -16.61
N SER A 72 21.35 -10.01 -15.59
CA SER A 72 20.99 -11.18 -14.81
C SER A 72 20.41 -10.79 -13.45
N ALA A 73 19.99 -11.78 -12.67
CA ALA A 73 19.53 -11.56 -11.29
C ALA A 73 20.60 -10.97 -10.34
N HIS A 74 21.88 -11.02 -10.73
CA HIS A 74 23.01 -10.50 -9.94
C HIS A 74 23.38 -9.06 -10.29
N ASP A 75 22.77 -8.49 -11.32
CA ASP A 75 23.12 -7.15 -11.86
C ASP A 75 22.20 -6.04 -11.34
N TRP A 76 21.29 -6.34 -10.42
CA TRP A 76 20.40 -5.38 -9.80
C TRP A 76 20.00 -5.81 -8.40
N GLU A 77 19.51 -4.87 -7.61
CA GLU A 77 19.03 -5.11 -6.25
C GLU A 77 17.53 -4.89 -6.19
N ALA A 78 16.81 -5.91 -5.72
CA ALA A 78 15.37 -5.81 -5.53
C ALA A 78 15.06 -4.97 -4.29
N VAL A 79 14.20 -3.95 -4.45
CA VAL A 79 13.68 -3.12 -3.37
C VAL A 79 12.17 -3.29 -3.28
N GLY A 80 11.62 -3.32 -2.06
CA GLY A 80 10.23 -3.69 -1.84
C GLY A 80 9.33 -2.51 -1.50
N VAL A 81 8.03 -2.75 -1.66
CA VAL A 81 6.96 -1.93 -1.11
C VAL A 81 6.54 -2.53 0.22
N THR A 82 6.48 -1.71 1.26
CA THR A 82 5.91 -2.10 2.55
C THR A 82 4.53 -1.47 2.69
N ILE A 83 3.51 -2.28 3.01
CA ILE A 83 2.15 -1.80 3.25
C ILE A 83 1.75 -2.20 4.66
N ARG A 84 1.43 -1.21 5.49
CA ARG A 84 1.06 -1.43 6.88
C ARG A 84 -0.40 -1.85 7.03
N ASP A 85 -0.76 -2.29 8.23
CA ASP A 85 -2.05 -2.88 8.57
C ASP A 85 -3.24 -2.01 8.12
N GLY A 86 -4.27 -2.66 7.59
CA GLY A 86 -5.53 -2.04 7.21
C GLY A 86 -5.48 -1.09 6.01
N ALA A 87 -4.32 -0.87 5.41
CA ALA A 87 -4.20 0.02 4.25
C ALA A 87 -4.89 -0.56 3.01
N SER A 88 -5.38 0.33 2.16
CA SER A 88 -6.09 -0.01 0.93
C SER A 88 -5.46 0.66 -0.29
N VAL A 89 -5.16 -0.12 -1.31
CA VAL A 89 -4.62 0.36 -2.58
C VAL A 89 -5.67 0.16 -3.68
N GLY A 90 -6.16 1.25 -4.23
CA GLY A 90 -7.21 1.28 -5.25
C GLY A 90 -6.77 0.68 -6.59
N ALA A 91 -7.76 0.27 -7.39
CA ALA A 91 -7.53 -0.39 -8.67
C ALA A 91 -6.56 0.39 -9.58
N ARG A 92 -5.64 -0.33 -10.24
CA ARG A 92 -4.64 0.22 -11.18
C ARG A 92 -3.69 1.28 -10.58
N ALA A 93 -3.62 1.40 -9.26
CA ALA A 93 -2.58 2.22 -8.65
C ALA A 93 -1.21 1.55 -8.81
N VAL A 94 -0.16 2.36 -8.85
CA VAL A 94 1.23 1.90 -8.91
C VAL A 94 1.96 2.43 -7.69
N CYS A 95 2.56 1.54 -6.91
CA CYS A 95 3.47 1.89 -5.83
C CYS A 95 4.90 1.64 -6.29
N VAL A 96 5.67 2.72 -6.41
CA VAL A 96 7.05 2.69 -6.93
C VAL A 96 8.01 2.45 -5.77
N ALA A 97 8.61 1.27 -5.73
CA ALA A 97 9.56 0.91 -4.67
C ALA A 97 10.89 1.71 -4.74
N PRO A 98 11.53 1.97 -3.58
CA PRO A 98 11.07 1.63 -2.25
C PRO A 98 10.06 2.65 -1.71
N VAL A 99 8.96 2.19 -1.14
CA VAL A 99 7.96 3.06 -0.51
C VAL A 99 7.21 2.32 0.60
N THR A 100 6.87 3.05 1.67
CA THR A 100 6.02 2.57 2.75
C THR A 100 4.65 3.23 2.68
N ILE A 101 3.59 2.42 2.65
CA ILE A 101 2.20 2.86 2.78
C ILE A 101 1.80 2.70 4.24
N GLY A 102 1.43 3.80 4.88
CA GLY A 102 1.05 3.84 6.30
C GLY A 102 -0.21 3.06 6.61
N ALA A 103 -0.37 2.72 7.89
CA ALA A 103 -1.52 1.96 8.37
C ALA A 103 -2.83 2.70 8.09
N TRP A 104 -3.85 1.96 7.64
CA TRP A 104 -5.17 2.49 7.32
C TRP A 104 -5.19 3.57 6.21
N ALA A 105 -4.06 3.83 5.55
CA ALA A 105 -4.02 4.76 4.42
C ALA A 105 -4.82 4.22 3.24
N THR A 106 -5.39 5.13 2.47
CA THR A 106 -6.10 4.80 1.23
C THR A 106 -5.42 5.46 0.04
N ILE A 107 -4.98 4.64 -0.89
CA ILE A 107 -4.48 5.07 -2.20
C ILE A 107 -5.62 4.96 -3.20
N ALA A 108 -6.00 6.08 -3.81
CA ALA A 108 -7.08 6.11 -4.80
C ALA A 108 -6.72 5.31 -6.06
N ALA A 109 -7.75 4.86 -6.76
CA ALA A 109 -7.57 4.16 -8.04
C ALA A 109 -6.77 5.00 -9.04
N GLY A 110 -5.85 4.36 -9.76
CA GLY A 110 -4.99 5.01 -10.76
C GLY A 110 -3.90 5.93 -10.22
N ALA A 111 -3.73 6.05 -8.91
CA ALA A 111 -2.68 6.88 -8.33
C ALA A 111 -1.28 6.27 -8.53
N VAL A 112 -0.26 7.12 -8.64
CA VAL A 112 1.16 6.70 -8.68
C VAL A 112 1.87 7.20 -7.42
N VAL A 113 2.19 6.29 -6.52
CA VAL A 113 2.84 6.57 -5.24
C VAL A 113 4.34 6.36 -5.37
N ALA A 114 5.12 7.44 -5.21
CA ALA A 114 6.58 7.44 -5.33
C ALA A 114 7.28 8.01 -4.08
N LYS A 115 6.55 8.16 -2.98
CA LYS A 115 7.07 8.59 -1.67
C LYS A 115 6.25 7.94 -0.58
N ASP A 116 6.84 7.80 0.61
CA ASP A 116 6.16 7.27 1.77
C ASP A 116 4.85 8.01 2.07
N VAL A 117 3.88 7.24 2.52
CA VAL A 117 2.52 7.68 2.80
C VAL A 117 2.27 7.58 4.31
N PRO A 118 1.82 8.67 4.96
CA PRO A 118 1.47 8.64 6.38
C PRO A 118 0.30 7.70 6.68
N ASP A 119 0.22 7.24 7.92
CA ASP A 119 -0.94 6.51 8.42
C ASP A 119 -2.23 7.33 8.21
N PHE A 120 -3.32 6.68 7.85
CA PHE A 120 -4.63 7.28 7.59
C PHE A 120 -4.69 8.30 6.42
N ALA A 121 -3.64 8.47 5.64
CA ALA A 121 -3.65 9.43 4.53
C ALA A 121 -4.56 8.98 3.38
N LEU A 122 -5.30 9.93 2.80
CA LEU A 122 -6.01 9.76 1.53
C LEU A 122 -5.14 10.34 0.40
N MET A 123 -4.63 9.45 -0.45
CA MET A 123 -3.72 9.79 -1.55
C MET A 123 -4.40 9.68 -2.90
N VAL A 124 -4.24 10.68 -3.76
CA VAL A 124 -4.80 10.67 -5.13
C VAL A 124 -3.82 11.23 -6.15
N GLY A 125 -3.96 10.82 -7.40
CA GLY A 125 -3.33 11.45 -8.57
C GLY A 125 -1.97 10.89 -8.97
N VAL A 126 -1.39 11.52 -10.01
CA VAL A 126 -0.09 11.18 -10.61
C VAL A 126 0.74 12.45 -10.74
N PRO A 127 1.79 12.61 -9.94
CA PRO A 127 2.15 11.81 -8.77
C PRO A 127 1.13 11.95 -7.64
N ALA A 128 1.00 10.91 -6.80
CA ALA A 128 0.05 10.91 -5.68
C ALA A 128 0.34 12.04 -4.68
N ARG A 129 -0.73 12.70 -4.23
CA ARG A 129 -0.68 13.74 -3.20
C ARG A 129 -1.74 13.47 -2.15
N ARG A 130 -1.44 13.77 -0.90
CA ARG A 130 -2.43 13.69 0.17
C ARG A 130 -3.45 14.83 0.00
N ILE A 131 -4.72 14.46 -0.07
CA ILE A 131 -5.84 15.39 -0.16
C ILE A 131 -6.66 15.44 1.12
N GLY A 132 -6.41 14.55 2.06
CA GLY A 132 -7.13 14.46 3.32
C GLY A 132 -6.72 13.22 4.11
N TRP A 133 -7.62 12.83 4.98
CA TRP A 133 -7.48 11.67 5.85
C TRP A 133 -8.67 10.73 5.69
N VAL A 134 -8.46 9.45 6.01
CA VAL A 134 -9.53 8.43 6.07
C VAL A 134 -9.54 7.79 7.44
N GLY A 135 -10.70 7.40 7.91
CA GLY A 135 -10.81 6.60 9.13
C GLY A 135 -10.71 5.10 8.87
N LYS A 136 -10.67 4.29 9.91
CA LYS A 136 -10.65 2.82 9.81
C LYS A 136 -11.86 2.23 9.06
N ALA A 137 -12.97 2.96 9.01
CA ALA A 137 -14.13 2.58 8.20
C ALA A 137 -13.95 2.83 6.69
N GLY A 138 -12.79 3.38 6.24
CA GLY A 138 -12.49 3.66 4.84
C GLY A 138 -13.17 4.93 4.29
N HIS A 139 -13.85 5.70 5.11
CA HIS A 139 -14.50 6.94 4.71
C HIS A 139 -13.59 8.15 4.93
N PRO A 140 -13.58 9.14 4.00
CA PRO A 140 -12.94 10.41 4.23
C PRO A 140 -13.44 11.04 5.54
N LEU A 141 -12.49 11.57 6.33
CA LEU A 141 -12.80 12.25 7.57
C LEU A 141 -13.25 13.68 7.30
N GLU A 142 -14.14 14.17 8.13
CA GLU A 142 -14.64 15.54 8.13
C GLU A 142 -13.99 16.34 9.25
N ARG A 143 -13.71 17.63 9.00
CA ARG A 143 -13.24 18.55 10.05
C ARG A 143 -14.34 18.78 11.06
N ASP A 144 -14.01 18.71 12.36
CA ASP A 144 -14.88 18.99 13.48
C ASP A 144 -14.09 19.82 14.53
N GLY A 145 -14.04 21.13 14.33
CA GLY A 145 -13.16 22.03 15.09
C GLY A 145 -11.69 21.75 14.78
N ASP A 146 -10.91 21.48 15.81
CA ASP A 146 -9.48 21.15 15.70
C ASP A 146 -9.21 19.66 15.44
N GLU A 147 -10.25 18.84 15.42
CA GLU A 147 -10.17 17.40 15.21
C GLU A 147 -10.76 16.98 13.85
N TRP A 148 -10.62 15.70 13.56
CA TRP A 148 -11.26 15.03 12.45
C TRP A 148 -12.24 13.98 12.97
N ARG A 149 -13.38 13.82 12.29
CA ARG A 149 -14.42 12.87 12.67
C ARG A 149 -14.81 11.97 11.51
N CYS A 150 -14.97 10.68 11.79
CA CYS A 150 -15.53 9.76 10.82
C CYS A 150 -17.06 9.97 10.72
N PRO A 151 -17.62 10.24 9.52
CA PRO A 151 -19.05 10.48 9.35
C PRO A 151 -19.92 9.26 9.64
N VAL A 152 -19.33 8.06 9.58
CA VAL A 152 -20.05 6.78 9.74
C VAL A 152 -19.95 6.23 11.15
N THR A 153 -18.75 6.26 11.76
CA THR A 153 -18.51 5.66 13.09
C THR A 153 -18.47 6.69 14.21
N SER A 154 -18.47 7.98 13.86
CA SER A 154 -18.26 9.09 14.81
C SER A 154 -16.91 9.06 15.54
N THR A 155 -16.01 8.12 15.20
CA THR A 155 -14.66 8.05 15.75
C THR A 155 -13.91 9.36 15.48
N ARG A 156 -13.20 9.85 16.49
CA ARG A 156 -12.43 11.09 16.44
C ARG A 156 -10.95 10.82 16.23
N TYR A 157 -10.30 11.75 15.56
CA TYR A 157 -8.87 11.71 15.27
C TYR A 157 -8.25 13.08 15.48
N ALA A 158 -7.05 13.13 16.05
CA ALA A 158 -6.26 14.33 16.20
C ALA A 158 -5.11 14.34 15.18
N GLU A 159 -4.88 15.50 14.55
CA GLU A 159 -3.74 15.72 13.66
C GLU A 159 -2.67 16.52 14.38
N ALA A 160 -1.44 16.00 14.42
CA ALA A 160 -0.28 16.72 14.93
C ALA A 160 0.95 16.38 14.06
N ASP A 161 1.73 17.39 13.71
CA ASP A 161 2.98 17.25 12.93
C ASP A 161 2.81 16.48 11.59
N GLY A 162 1.65 16.67 10.94
CA GLY A 162 1.34 16.00 9.67
C GLY A 162 1.00 14.51 9.78
N ALA A 163 0.80 14.01 10.99
CA ALA A 163 0.35 12.66 11.30
C ALA A 163 -1.04 12.68 11.95
N LEU A 164 -1.85 11.66 11.66
CA LEU A 164 -3.16 11.48 12.26
C LEU A 164 -3.13 10.35 13.31
N ARG A 165 -3.83 10.53 14.41
CA ARG A 165 -4.00 9.51 15.45
C ARG A 165 -5.45 9.44 15.89
N GLU A 166 -5.93 8.23 16.12
CA GLU A 166 -7.26 8.02 16.73
C GLU A 166 -7.24 8.52 18.18
N VAL A 167 -8.26 9.30 18.53
CA VAL A 167 -8.46 9.78 19.91
C VAL A 167 -9.16 8.65 20.67
N THR A 168 -8.44 8.01 21.59
CA THR A 168 -9.05 7.08 22.56
C THR A 168 -9.74 7.90 23.65
N THR A 169 -11.06 7.86 23.72
CA THR A 169 -11.79 8.27 24.93
C THR A 169 -11.45 7.25 26.01
N ASN A 170 -10.61 7.61 26.96
CA ASN A 170 -10.54 6.85 28.22
C ASN A 170 -11.86 7.13 28.95
N ASP A 171 -12.72 6.09 29.00
CA ASP A 171 -13.86 6.04 29.92
C ASP A 171 -13.38 5.97 31.38
#